data_3807bda9449597a9ea9e0aa67576761f
#
_entry.id   3807bda9449597a9ea9e0aa67576761f
#
_cell.length_a   1.000
_cell.length_b   1.000
_cell.length_c   1.000
_cell.angle_alpha   90.00
_cell.angle_beta   90.00
_cell.angle_gamma   90.00
#
_symmetry.space_group_name_H-M   'P 1'
#
loop_
_entity.id
_entity.type
_entity.pdbx_description
1 polymer ?
#
loop_
_entity_poly.entity_id
_entity_poly.type
_entity_poly.pdbx_seq_one_letter_code
_entity_poly.pdbx_strand_id
1 'polypeptide(L)'
;SPGPARDSISTGDAQVDDVRYAGLGRKPIEGVDTSTAGFVGPTRFGPTTGEPPLLTSFSEFESVYGGLDGLTFEGEGRSHNDMAHAVRAFFDNGGRRLYVSRVYEEGRDGRAATGTLGGLELQARWPGAAGSFTVRFSIDLSEDTVVPAVGGAPTALTGVQQYDTVLVSAAAGSTSPGIDAGLYYLDQGRDTVRGIDTWALMRADAVDDPPLISVDGTGVEVRVVTVSVSTGPMGRFMGPRTWDGLAPHPRHPRSMLQVFAPAVAARRSTELYVPLVIRATPEKTGVDIVAELLSASTREFGPTSLDSVAYFDSLGGPVEITC
;
A
#
# COMPACT_ATOMS: atom_id res chain seq x y z
N SER A 1 -25.83 -97.98 -58.89
CA SER A 1 -25.71 -96.74 -59.67
C SER A 1 -25.96 -95.54 -58.83
N PRO A 2 -25.06 -94.58 -58.74
CA PRO A 2 -25.25 -93.41 -57.96
C PRO A 2 -25.94 -92.27 -58.74
N GLY A 3 -26.91 -91.64 -58.07
CA GLY A 3 -27.55 -90.41 -58.61
C GLY A 3 -26.69 -89.14 -58.43
N PRO A 4 -26.94 -88.11 -59.22
CA PRO A 4 -26.07 -86.95 -59.27
C PRO A 4 -26.18 -86.02 -58.09
N ALA A 5 -25.03 -85.49 -57.68
CA ALA A 5 -24.88 -84.48 -56.65
C ALA A 5 -25.61 -83.18 -57.01
N ARG A 6 -26.34 -82.64 -56.03
CA ARG A 6 -26.88 -81.30 -56.14
C ARG A 6 -25.83 -80.32 -55.68
N ASP A 7 -25.43 -79.45 -56.67
CA ASP A 7 -24.63 -78.26 -56.35
C ASP A 7 -25.46 -77.37 -55.43
N SER A 8 -25.00 -77.18 -54.28
CA SER A 8 -25.45 -76.11 -53.41
C SER A 8 -24.75 -74.80 -53.73
N ILE A 9 -25.49 -73.88 -54.28
CA ILE A 9 -25.04 -72.53 -54.53
C ILE A 9 -24.86 -71.88 -53.19
N SER A 10 -23.61 -71.74 -52.79
CA SER A 10 -23.26 -70.90 -51.65
C SER A 10 -23.60 -69.48 -51.99
N THR A 11 -24.67 -68.96 -51.39
CA THR A 11 -24.90 -67.50 -51.33
C THR A 11 -23.80 -66.94 -50.45
N GLY A 12 -22.81 -66.33 -51.12
CA GLY A 12 -21.81 -65.52 -50.43
C GLY A 12 -22.53 -64.39 -49.68
N ASP A 13 -22.49 -64.50 -48.40
CA ASP A 13 -22.78 -63.38 -47.55
C ASP A 13 -21.82 -62.27 -47.95
N ALA A 14 -22.34 -61.28 -48.65
CA ALA A 14 -21.70 -60.02 -48.80
C ALA A 14 -21.63 -59.41 -47.38
N GLN A 15 -20.53 -59.67 -46.75
CA GLN A 15 -20.16 -59.01 -45.55
C GLN A 15 -20.06 -57.52 -45.89
N VAL A 16 -21.14 -56.79 -45.63
CA VAL A 16 -21.12 -55.34 -45.67
C VAL A 16 -20.00 -54.94 -44.71
N ASP A 17 -18.85 -54.56 -45.25
CA ASP A 17 -17.81 -53.94 -44.51
C ASP A 17 -18.49 -52.81 -43.72
N ASP A 18 -18.61 -53.04 -42.47
CA ASP A 18 -18.97 -52.03 -41.47
C ASP A 18 -17.95 -50.94 -41.66
N VAL A 19 -18.30 -49.97 -42.48
CA VAL A 19 -17.56 -48.71 -42.59
C VAL A 19 -17.71 -48.12 -41.21
N ARG A 20 -16.81 -48.57 -40.34
CA ARG A 20 -16.56 -47.82 -39.11
C ARG A 20 -16.25 -46.43 -39.56
N TYR A 21 -17.23 -45.58 -39.50
CA TYR A 21 -17.01 -44.15 -39.28
C TYR A 21 -16.09 -44.10 -38.04
N ALA A 22 -14.79 -44.23 -38.30
CA ALA A 22 -13.78 -43.80 -37.36
C ALA A 22 -14.23 -42.40 -36.99
N GLY A 23 -14.84 -42.32 -35.81
CA GLY A 23 -15.46 -41.08 -35.37
C GLY A 23 -14.55 -39.98 -35.77
N LEU A 24 -15.04 -39.14 -36.63
CA LEU A 24 -14.61 -37.77 -36.60
C LEU A 24 -14.84 -37.37 -35.16
N GLY A 25 -13.84 -37.70 -34.35
CA GLY A 25 -13.78 -37.17 -33.02
C GLY A 25 -14.07 -35.73 -33.24
N ARG A 26 -15.18 -35.25 -32.76
CA ARG A 26 -15.40 -33.82 -32.62
C ARG A 26 -14.13 -33.36 -31.96
N LYS A 27 -13.19 -32.91 -32.80
CA LYS A 27 -12.05 -32.17 -32.33
C LYS A 27 -12.74 -31.06 -31.55
N PRO A 28 -12.72 -31.08 -30.21
CA PRO A 28 -13.23 -29.92 -29.51
C PRO A 28 -12.45 -28.82 -30.15
N ILE A 29 -13.13 -27.86 -30.77
CA ILE A 29 -12.52 -26.59 -31.09
C ILE A 29 -12.04 -26.17 -29.69
N GLU A 30 -10.77 -26.46 -29.42
CA GLU A 30 -10.12 -25.86 -28.25
C GLU A 30 -10.35 -24.39 -28.47
N GLY A 31 -11.32 -23.87 -27.72
CA GLY A 31 -11.62 -22.45 -27.80
C GLY A 31 -10.29 -21.79 -27.62
N VAL A 32 -9.80 -21.13 -28.65
CA VAL A 32 -8.70 -20.19 -28.48
C VAL A 32 -9.05 -19.48 -27.19
N ASP A 33 -8.14 -19.47 -26.23
CA ASP A 33 -8.42 -18.92 -24.89
C ASP A 33 -8.81 -17.44 -25.04
N THR A 34 -10.04 -17.20 -25.47
CA THR A 34 -10.66 -15.89 -25.66
C THR A 34 -11.15 -15.35 -24.33
N SER A 35 -10.69 -15.96 -23.23
CA SER A 35 -11.04 -15.57 -21.88
C SER A 35 -10.42 -14.23 -21.46
N THR A 36 -9.63 -13.59 -22.32
CA THR A 36 -9.09 -12.24 -22.09
C THR A 36 -9.89 -11.21 -22.89
N ALA A 37 -10.47 -10.24 -22.20
CA ALA A 37 -11.21 -9.14 -22.80
C ALA A 37 -10.64 -7.78 -22.39
N GLY A 38 -10.91 -6.77 -23.19
CA GLY A 38 -10.62 -5.37 -22.90
C GLY A 38 -11.90 -4.55 -22.95
N PHE A 39 -12.20 -3.82 -21.88
CA PHE A 39 -13.33 -2.90 -21.82
C PHE A 39 -12.83 -1.47 -21.72
N VAL A 40 -13.52 -0.55 -22.39
CA VAL A 40 -13.22 0.89 -22.39
C VAL A 40 -14.48 1.66 -22.03
N GLY A 41 -14.40 2.51 -21.03
CA GLY A 41 -15.54 3.33 -20.63
C GLY A 41 -15.39 3.99 -19.27
N PRO A 42 -16.41 4.73 -18.82
CA PRO A 42 -16.37 5.42 -17.55
C PRO A 42 -16.47 4.43 -16.38
N THR A 43 -15.79 4.76 -15.29
CA THR A 43 -15.84 4.03 -14.02
C THR A 43 -15.91 5.03 -12.87
N ARG A 44 -16.29 4.58 -11.68
CA ARG A 44 -16.46 5.47 -10.53
C ARG A 44 -15.15 6.10 -10.06
N PHE A 45 -14.08 5.37 -10.11
CA PHE A 45 -12.71 5.78 -9.81
C PHE A 45 -11.73 4.83 -10.51
N GLY A 46 -10.46 4.86 -10.13
CA GLY A 46 -9.45 3.95 -10.65
C GLY A 46 -8.46 4.63 -11.59
N PRO A 47 -7.49 3.87 -12.10
CA PRO A 47 -6.41 4.41 -12.92
C PRO A 47 -6.93 5.06 -14.20
N THR A 48 -6.37 6.23 -14.49
CA THR A 48 -6.65 7.02 -15.70
C THR A 48 -5.47 7.01 -16.67
N THR A 49 -4.31 6.56 -16.21
CA THR A 49 -3.06 6.54 -16.98
C THR A 49 -2.30 5.25 -16.73
N GLY A 50 -1.37 4.94 -17.61
CA GLY A 50 -0.55 3.74 -17.54
C GLY A 50 -1.23 2.50 -18.10
N GLU A 51 -0.60 1.36 -17.89
CA GLU A 51 -1.13 0.07 -18.34
C GLU A 51 -2.27 -0.39 -17.43
N PRO A 52 -3.45 -0.72 -17.98
CA PRO A 52 -4.56 -1.22 -17.19
C PRO A 52 -4.16 -2.49 -16.42
N PRO A 53 -4.60 -2.65 -15.15
CA PRO A 53 -4.34 -3.86 -14.40
C PRO A 53 -5.11 -5.05 -14.99
N LEU A 54 -4.51 -6.23 -14.91
CA LEU A 54 -5.23 -7.47 -15.15
C LEU A 54 -6.19 -7.73 -14.00
N LEU A 55 -7.46 -7.91 -14.31
CA LEU A 55 -8.51 -8.29 -13.38
C LEU A 55 -8.92 -9.74 -13.63
N THR A 56 -9.09 -10.51 -12.57
CA THR A 56 -9.46 -11.93 -12.61
C THR A 56 -10.80 -12.22 -11.94
N SER A 57 -11.40 -11.20 -11.31
CA SER A 57 -12.71 -11.30 -10.65
C SER A 57 -13.44 -9.96 -10.65
N PHE A 58 -14.75 -10.02 -10.47
CA PHE A 58 -15.57 -8.82 -10.26
C PHE A 58 -15.20 -8.09 -8.98
N SER A 59 -14.81 -8.80 -7.92
CA SER A 59 -14.38 -8.19 -6.66
C SER A 59 -13.10 -7.35 -6.81
N GLU A 60 -12.16 -7.80 -7.67
CA GLU A 60 -10.99 -6.98 -8.02
C GLU A 60 -11.40 -5.72 -8.79
N PHE A 61 -12.33 -5.86 -9.74
CA PHE A 61 -12.87 -4.69 -10.44
C PHE A 61 -13.50 -3.69 -9.46
N GLU A 62 -14.33 -4.17 -8.53
CA GLU A 62 -14.94 -3.30 -7.51
C GLU A 62 -13.89 -2.55 -6.68
N SER A 63 -12.82 -3.22 -6.33
CA SER A 63 -11.73 -2.63 -5.53
C SER A 63 -10.92 -1.59 -6.31
N VAL A 64 -10.76 -1.75 -7.61
CA VAL A 64 -9.94 -0.88 -8.46
C VAL A 64 -10.76 0.23 -9.12
N TYR A 65 -11.98 -0.07 -9.57
CA TYR A 65 -12.79 0.83 -10.41
C TYR A 65 -14.14 1.21 -9.81
N GLY A 66 -14.51 0.61 -8.69
CA GLY A 66 -15.78 0.81 -8.02
C GLY A 66 -16.88 -0.17 -8.43
N GLY A 67 -17.91 -0.25 -7.59
CA GLY A 67 -18.99 -1.21 -7.73
C GLY A 67 -20.10 -0.77 -8.70
N LEU A 68 -21.27 -1.42 -8.53
CA LEU A 68 -22.43 -1.29 -9.42
C LEU A 68 -23.19 0.02 -9.28
N ASP A 69 -22.89 0.87 -8.29
CA ASP A 69 -23.60 2.14 -8.13
C ASP A 69 -23.47 3.04 -9.34
N GLY A 70 -24.53 3.83 -9.57
CA GLY A 70 -24.58 4.76 -10.68
C GLY A 70 -23.42 5.76 -10.72
N LEU A 71 -23.13 6.23 -11.91
CA LEU A 71 -22.18 7.29 -12.19
C LEU A 71 -22.87 8.65 -12.03
N THR A 72 -22.12 9.66 -11.67
CA THR A 72 -22.56 11.04 -11.66
C THR A 72 -21.57 11.85 -12.47
N PHE A 73 -22.04 12.54 -13.49
CA PHE A 73 -21.25 13.45 -14.31
C PHE A 73 -21.66 14.89 -14.00
N GLU A 74 -20.72 15.82 -14.08
CA GLU A 74 -20.98 17.22 -13.85
C GLU A 74 -22.02 17.75 -14.87
N GLY A 75 -23.06 18.41 -14.38
CA GLY A 75 -24.14 18.91 -15.21
C GLY A 75 -25.14 17.87 -15.71
N GLU A 76 -24.91 16.59 -15.46
CA GLU A 76 -25.80 15.49 -15.79
C GLU A 76 -26.33 14.84 -14.52
N GLY A 77 -27.51 14.28 -14.57
CA GLY A 77 -28.06 13.50 -13.47
C GLY A 77 -27.29 12.18 -13.26
N ARG A 78 -27.74 11.41 -12.27
CA ARG A 78 -27.22 10.06 -12.02
C ARG A 78 -27.51 9.17 -13.24
N SER A 79 -26.46 8.59 -13.83
CA SER A 79 -26.56 7.64 -14.93
C SER A 79 -26.29 6.21 -14.48
N HIS A 80 -26.69 5.25 -15.28
CA HIS A 80 -26.44 3.84 -15.04
C HIS A 80 -24.96 3.50 -15.24
N ASN A 81 -24.43 2.62 -14.41
CA ASN A 81 -23.02 2.17 -14.51
C ASN A 81 -22.92 0.92 -15.41
N ASP A 82 -23.13 1.12 -16.71
CA ASP A 82 -23.11 0.01 -17.68
C ASP A 82 -21.80 -0.76 -17.65
N MET A 83 -20.67 -0.07 -17.43
CA MET A 83 -19.36 -0.72 -17.31
C MET A 83 -19.33 -1.76 -16.21
N ALA A 84 -19.73 -1.43 -14.99
CA ALA A 84 -19.70 -2.36 -13.87
C ALA A 84 -20.65 -3.54 -14.08
N HIS A 85 -21.81 -3.30 -14.67
CA HIS A 85 -22.76 -4.38 -15.02
C HIS A 85 -22.21 -5.28 -16.12
N ALA A 86 -21.56 -4.72 -17.13
CA ALA A 86 -20.92 -5.50 -18.19
C ALA A 86 -19.75 -6.36 -17.66
N VAL A 87 -18.92 -5.79 -16.79
CA VAL A 87 -17.82 -6.52 -16.13
C VAL A 87 -18.35 -7.66 -15.28
N ARG A 88 -19.40 -7.41 -14.50
CA ARG A 88 -20.03 -8.47 -13.71
C ARG A 88 -20.57 -9.58 -14.62
N ALA A 89 -21.31 -9.23 -15.65
CA ALA A 89 -21.83 -10.20 -16.60
C ALA A 89 -20.70 -11.00 -17.29
N PHE A 90 -19.58 -10.37 -17.61
CA PHE A 90 -18.42 -11.05 -18.17
C PHE A 90 -17.89 -12.17 -17.24
N PHE A 91 -17.67 -11.86 -15.96
CA PHE A 91 -17.18 -12.86 -15.02
C PHE A 91 -18.24 -13.92 -14.68
N ASP A 92 -19.50 -13.53 -14.53
CA ASP A 92 -20.62 -14.46 -14.27
C ASP A 92 -20.82 -15.47 -15.42
N ASN A 93 -20.46 -15.08 -16.66
CA ASN A 93 -20.50 -15.95 -17.82
C ASN A 93 -19.17 -16.67 -18.13
N GLY A 94 -18.27 -16.74 -17.15
CA GLY A 94 -17.05 -17.55 -17.26
C GLY A 94 -15.84 -16.82 -17.84
N GLY A 95 -15.90 -15.49 -17.99
CA GLY A 95 -14.75 -14.67 -18.28
C GLY A 95 -13.68 -14.80 -17.20
N ARG A 96 -12.41 -14.78 -17.58
CA ARG A 96 -11.31 -15.04 -16.63
C ARG A 96 -10.29 -13.91 -16.53
N ARG A 97 -10.10 -13.15 -17.59
CA ARG A 97 -9.07 -12.13 -17.69
C ARG A 97 -9.63 -10.88 -18.34
N LEU A 98 -9.61 -9.78 -17.64
CA LEU A 98 -10.16 -8.52 -18.12
C LEU A 98 -9.17 -7.39 -17.90
N TYR A 99 -9.02 -6.55 -18.90
CA TYR A 99 -8.38 -5.25 -18.80
C TYR A 99 -9.43 -4.16 -18.94
N VAL A 100 -9.41 -3.17 -18.06
CA VAL A 100 -10.34 -2.04 -18.15
C VAL A 100 -9.55 -0.75 -18.31
N SER A 101 -9.83 -0.03 -19.39
CA SER A 101 -9.31 1.31 -19.64
C SER A 101 -10.40 2.32 -19.28
N ARG A 102 -10.11 3.13 -18.25
CA ARG A 102 -11.05 4.17 -17.82
C ARG A 102 -11.00 5.36 -18.76
N VAL A 103 -12.18 5.78 -19.24
CA VAL A 103 -12.35 7.06 -19.92
C VAL A 103 -12.57 8.14 -18.87
N TYR A 104 -11.70 9.14 -18.90
CA TYR A 104 -11.69 10.26 -17.95
C TYR A 104 -10.99 11.47 -18.55
N GLU A 105 -11.56 12.65 -18.38
CA GLU A 105 -10.99 13.93 -18.78
C GLU A 105 -10.83 14.81 -17.55
N GLU A 106 -9.56 15.13 -17.21
CA GLU A 106 -9.26 15.94 -16.06
C GLU A 106 -9.82 17.36 -16.22
N GLY A 107 -10.48 17.86 -15.17
CA GLY A 107 -11.10 19.18 -15.15
C GLY A 107 -12.52 19.22 -15.69
N ARG A 108 -12.93 18.21 -16.47
CA ARG A 108 -14.32 18.02 -16.91
C ARG A 108 -15.04 16.97 -16.06
N ASP A 109 -14.40 15.83 -15.84
CA ASP A 109 -14.98 14.70 -15.12
C ASP A 109 -14.59 14.70 -13.63
N GLY A 110 -13.89 15.75 -13.18
CA GLY A 110 -13.44 15.96 -11.81
C GLY A 110 -11.92 16.10 -11.70
N ARG A 111 -11.41 16.05 -10.47
CA ARG A 111 -9.98 16.09 -10.14
C ARG A 111 -9.69 15.10 -9.02
N ALA A 112 -8.42 14.74 -8.86
CA ALA A 112 -8.00 14.04 -7.67
C ALA A 112 -8.07 14.99 -6.45
N ALA A 113 -8.70 14.54 -5.36
CA ALA A 113 -8.76 15.31 -4.13
C ALA A 113 -7.36 15.53 -3.56
N THR A 114 -7.11 16.71 -3.02
CA THR A 114 -5.83 17.10 -2.43
C THR A 114 -6.02 17.74 -1.06
N GLY A 115 -5.02 17.58 -0.21
CA GLY A 115 -4.97 18.21 1.10
C GLY A 115 -3.54 18.35 1.56
N THR A 116 -3.34 19.09 2.63
CA THR A 116 -2.02 19.27 3.26
C THR A 116 -2.12 19.03 4.76
N LEU A 117 -1.08 18.42 5.32
CA LEU A 117 -0.94 18.26 6.76
C LEU A 117 0.51 18.53 7.14
N GLY A 118 0.75 19.61 7.87
CA GLY A 118 2.11 20.10 8.07
C GLY A 118 2.77 20.37 6.71
N GLY A 119 3.95 19.85 6.49
CA GLY A 119 4.64 19.91 5.20
C GLY A 119 4.44 18.68 4.31
N LEU A 120 3.43 17.84 4.62
CA LEU A 120 3.04 16.72 3.79
C LEU A 120 1.94 17.12 2.83
N GLU A 121 2.11 16.78 1.56
CA GLU A 121 1.07 16.87 0.55
C GLU A 121 0.35 15.52 0.44
N LEU A 122 -0.97 15.56 0.60
CA LEU A 122 -1.84 14.42 0.50
C LEU A 122 -2.65 14.52 -0.78
N GLN A 123 -2.77 13.43 -1.50
CA GLN A 123 -3.55 13.37 -2.74
C GLN A 123 -4.29 12.04 -2.83
N ALA A 124 -5.56 12.07 -3.21
CA ALA A 124 -6.23 10.85 -3.63
C ALA A 124 -5.51 10.27 -4.85
N ARG A 125 -5.24 8.98 -4.85
CA ARG A 125 -4.51 8.36 -5.97
C ARG A 125 -5.25 8.49 -7.28
N TRP A 126 -6.58 8.37 -7.24
CA TRP A 126 -7.42 8.40 -8.43
C TRP A 126 -8.49 9.47 -8.31
N PRO A 127 -8.77 10.19 -9.38
CA PRO A 127 -9.86 11.14 -9.42
C PRO A 127 -11.22 10.42 -9.42
N GLY A 128 -12.24 11.09 -8.93
CA GLY A 128 -13.62 10.63 -8.93
C GLY A 128 -14.29 10.70 -7.58
N ALA A 129 -15.58 10.35 -7.52
CA ALA A 129 -16.42 10.48 -6.34
C ALA A 129 -15.92 9.73 -5.09
N ALA A 130 -15.08 8.71 -5.26
CA ALA A 130 -14.45 7.99 -4.16
C ALA A 130 -13.14 8.64 -3.68
N GLY A 131 -12.72 9.74 -4.29
CA GLY A 131 -11.51 10.46 -3.90
C GLY A 131 -11.66 11.29 -2.62
N SER A 132 -12.88 11.55 -2.17
CA SER A 132 -13.12 12.27 -0.91
C SER A 132 -13.19 11.30 0.26
N PHE A 133 -12.17 11.34 1.13
CA PHE A 133 -12.08 10.51 2.33
C PHE A 133 -11.24 11.20 3.41
N THR A 134 -11.39 10.76 4.64
CA THR A 134 -10.58 11.25 5.75
C THR A 134 -9.28 10.47 5.83
N VAL A 135 -8.19 11.15 6.17
CA VAL A 135 -6.90 10.53 6.49
C VAL A 135 -6.55 10.86 7.93
N ARG A 136 -6.16 9.85 8.69
CA ARG A 136 -5.71 10.01 10.05
C ARG A 136 -4.30 9.44 10.19
N PHE A 137 -3.45 10.20 10.85
CA PHE A 137 -2.14 9.75 11.27
C PHE A 137 -2.14 9.49 12.79
N SER A 138 -1.46 8.46 13.22
CA SER A 138 -1.09 8.25 14.63
C SER A 138 0.40 7.96 14.72
N ILE A 139 0.98 8.38 15.83
CA ILE A 139 2.38 8.10 16.13
C ILE A 139 2.42 7.10 17.27
N ASP A 140 3.15 6.02 17.05
CA ASP A 140 3.33 4.94 18.00
C ASP A 140 4.80 4.90 18.42
N LEU A 141 5.03 4.58 19.70
CA LEU A 141 6.35 4.41 20.27
C LEU A 141 6.59 2.96 20.64
N SER A 142 7.79 2.46 20.33
CA SER A 142 8.24 1.15 20.80
C SER A 142 8.49 1.15 22.33
N GLU A 143 8.74 -0.02 22.88
CA GLU A 143 9.43 -0.15 24.14
C GLU A 143 10.83 0.46 24.06
N ASP A 144 11.44 0.72 25.23
CA ASP A 144 12.82 1.21 25.29
C ASP A 144 13.78 0.20 24.62
N THR A 145 14.59 0.71 23.73
CA THR A 145 15.55 -0.11 22.96
C THR A 145 16.94 -0.12 23.56
N VAL A 146 17.16 0.64 24.65
CA VAL A 146 18.48 0.77 25.28
C VAL A 146 18.86 -0.49 26.03
N VAL A 147 20.02 -1.00 25.72
CA VAL A 147 20.70 -2.02 26.51
C VAL A 147 21.77 -1.33 27.35
N PRO A 148 21.59 -1.24 28.69
CA PRO A 148 22.51 -0.54 29.56
C PRO A 148 23.90 -1.14 29.54
N ALA A 149 24.90 -0.31 29.78
CA ALA A 149 26.28 -0.74 29.97
C ALA A 149 26.39 -1.65 31.20
N VAL A 150 26.86 -2.88 31.03
CA VAL A 150 27.04 -3.87 32.09
C VAL A 150 28.40 -4.57 31.92
N GLY A 151 29.14 -4.69 33.04
CA GLY A 151 30.38 -5.48 33.05
C GLY A 151 31.46 -4.98 32.10
N GLY A 152 31.49 -3.67 31.79
CA GLY A 152 32.45 -3.07 30.86
C GLY A 152 32.00 -3.06 29.40
N ALA A 153 30.84 -3.67 29.07
CA ALA A 153 30.24 -3.51 27.77
C ALA A 153 29.63 -2.10 27.62
N PRO A 154 29.74 -1.45 26.46
CA PRO A 154 29.15 -0.14 26.22
C PRO A 154 27.63 -0.19 26.15
N THR A 155 26.98 0.96 26.26
CA THR A 155 25.56 1.10 25.97
C THR A 155 25.29 0.77 24.50
N ALA A 156 24.23 0.05 24.24
CA ALA A 156 23.83 -0.36 22.88
C ALA A 156 22.32 -0.19 22.67
N LEU A 157 21.88 -0.25 21.43
CA LEU A 157 20.45 -0.35 21.07
C LEU A 157 20.15 -1.73 20.52
N THR A 158 18.96 -2.23 20.77
CA THR A 158 18.46 -3.49 20.22
C THR A 158 17.20 -3.28 19.40
N GLY A 159 17.03 -4.06 18.35
CA GLY A 159 15.80 -4.03 17.50
C GLY A 159 15.65 -2.78 16.65
N VAL A 160 16.72 -2.04 16.40
CA VAL A 160 16.74 -0.82 15.61
C VAL A 160 17.42 -1.01 14.26
N GLN A 161 17.13 -0.12 13.32
CA GLN A 161 17.70 -0.10 11.98
C GLN A 161 18.20 1.31 11.63
N GLN A 162 19.05 1.39 10.61
CA GLN A 162 19.46 2.68 10.04
C GLN A 162 18.23 3.45 9.52
N TYR A 163 18.19 4.74 9.79
CA TYR A 163 17.09 5.66 9.49
C TYR A 163 15.82 5.44 10.33
N ASP A 164 15.85 4.61 11.39
CA ASP A 164 14.78 4.68 12.38
C ASP A 164 14.73 6.06 12.99
N THR A 165 13.54 6.63 13.08
CA THR A 165 13.31 7.85 13.84
C THR A 165 13.04 7.44 15.28
N VAL A 166 13.71 8.10 16.22
CA VAL A 166 13.64 7.75 17.64
C VAL A 166 13.33 8.96 18.50
N LEU A 167 12.63 8.73 19.58
CA LEU A 167 12.46 9.67 20.68
C LEU A 167 13.43 9.30 21.77
N VAL A 168 14.26 10.28 22.15
CA VAL A 168 15.17 10.17 23.30
C VAL A 168 14.58 10.93 24.45
N SER A 169 14.54 10.31 25.62
CA SER A 169 14.13 10.91 26.88
C SER A 169 15.09 10.50 28.01
N ALA A 170 15.06 11.24 29.13
CA ALA A 170 15.82 10.84 30.29
C ALA A 170 15.28 9.54 30.86
N ALA A 171 16.13 8.58 31.18
CA ALA A 171 15.74 7.37 31.88
C ALA A 171 15.23 7.70 33.28
N ALA A 172 14.29 6.91 33.80
CA ALA A 172 13.69 7.11 35.07
C ALA A 172 14.77 7.19 36.19
N GLY A 173 14.82 8.31 36.90
CA GLY A 173 15.79 8.57 38.00
C GLY A 173 17.15 9.09 37.50
N SER A 174 17.37 9.29 36.21
CA SER A 174 18.57 9.94 35.68
C SER A 174 18.49 11.45 35.88
N THR A 175 19.56 12.02 36.45
CA THR A 175 19.68 13.46 36.67
C THR A 175 20.61 14.17 35.70
N SER A 176 21.34 13.41 34.89
CA SER A 176 22.31 13.93 33.92
C SER A 176 22.41 12.97 32.73
N PRO A 177 21.42 12.94 31.86
CA PRO A 177 21.52 12.16 30.61
C PRO A 177 22.62 12.75 29.74
N GLY A 178 23.42 11.90 29.13
CA GLY A 178 24.50 12.32 28.23
C GLY A 178 24.00 12.89 26.90
N ILE A 179 22.71 12.68 26.57
CA ILE A 179 22.08 13.11 25.34
C ILE A 179 20.83 13.94 25.68
N ASP A 180 20.65 15.05 25.00
CA ASP A 180 19.46 15.89 25.16
C ASP A 180 18.19 15.14 24.70
N ALA A 181 17.12 15.35 25.45
CA ALA A 181 15.81 14.82 25.07
C ALA A 181 15.34 15.43 23.75
N GLY A 182 14.72 14.61 22.90
CA GLY A 182 14.20 15.08 21.62
C GLY A 182 14.07 13.99 20.58
N LEU A 183 13.72 14.41 19.37
CA LEU A 183 13.63 13.55 18.21
C LEU A 183 14.97 13.49 17.48
N TYR A 184 15.33 12.28 17.07
CA TYR A 184 16.53 11.98 16.30
C TYR A 184 16.20 10.93 15.24
N TYR A 185 17.09 10.72 14.29
CA TYR A 185 17.12 9.51 13.48
C TYR A 185 18.46 8.80 13.65
N LEU A 186 18.45 7.50 13.51
CA LEU A 186 19.64 6.68 13.68
C LEU A 186 20.46 6.60 12.38
N ASP A 187 21.75 6.83 12.49
CA ASP A 187 22.71 6.54 11.43
C ASP A 187 23.84 5.66 11.99
N GLN A 188 24.59 5.05 11.09
CA GLN A 188 25.75 4.27 11.48
C GLN A 188 26.82 5.20 12.04
N GLY A 189 27.28 4.90 13.23
CA GLY A 189 28.36 5.60 13.91
C GLY A 189 29.49 4.65 14.28
N ARG A 190 30.66 5.21 14.61
CA ARG A 190 31.78 4.44 15.09
C ARG A 190 32.43 5.12 16.28
N ASP A 191 32.49 4.41 17.38
CA ASP A 191 33.30 4.80 18.53
C ASP A 191 34.76 4.48 18.21
N THR A 192 35.52 5.51 17.88
CA THR A 192 36.94 5.38 17.49
C THR A 192 37.83 5.07 18.69
N VAL A 193 37.42 5.38 19.90
CA VAL A 193 38.16 5.12 21.13
C VAL A 193 38.10 3.64 21.50
N ARG A 194 36.90 3.05 21.38
CA ARG A 194 36.70 1.61 21.65
C ARG A 194 36.82 0.74 20.41
N GLY A 195 36.85 1.34 19.21
CA GLY A 195 36.97 0.63 17.93
C GLY A 195 35.70 -0.16 17.55
N ILE A 196 34.55 0.19 18.07
CA ILE A 196 33.28 -0.54 17.84
C ILE A 196 32.32 0.29 17.00
N ASP A 197 31.50 -0.42 16.22
CA ASP A 197 30.40 0.21 15.51
C ASP A 197 29.22 0.42 16.48
N THR A 198 28.55 1.56 16.35
CA THR A 198 27.47 1.98 17.22
C THR A 198 26.47 2.83 16.42
N TRP A 199 25.48 3.40 17.07
CA TRP A 199 24.52 4.31 16.48
C TRP A 199 24.86 5.76 16.80
N ALA A 200 24.85 6.60 15.76
CA ALA A 200 24.89 8.05 15.85
C ALA A 200 23.46 8.59 15.85
N LEU A 201 23.18 9.53 16.73
CA LEU A 201 21.90 10.20 16.85
C LEU A 201 21.93 11.50 16.04
N MET A 202 21.27 11.48 14.90
CA MET A 202 21.24 12.61 13.97
C MET A 202 20.01 13.48 14.20
N ARG A 203 20.18 14.79 14.16
CA ARG A 203 19.07 15.75 14.13
C ARG A 203 18.75 16.16 12.69
N ALA A 204 17.65 16.89 12.50
CA ALA A 204 17.28 17.46 11.22
C ALA A 204 18.32 18.51 10.75
N ASP A 205 18.82 19.31 11.67
CA ASP A 205 19.95 20.20 11.48
C ASP A 205 21.27 19.41 11.59
N ALA A 206 22.11 19.53 10.60
CA ALA A 206 23.40 18.84 10.57
C ALA A 206 24.24 19.21 11.80
N VAL A 207 24.63 18.20 12.56
CA VAL A 207 25.54 18.35 13.72
C VAL A 207 26.88 17.76 13.29
N ASP A 208 27.97 18.52 13.45
CA ASP A 208 29.32 18.09 13.08
C ASP A 208 29.82 16.89 13.92
N ASP A 209 29.31 16.71 15.14
CA ASP A 209 29.69 15.65 16.06
C ASP A 209 28.43 15.08 16.74
N PRO A 210 27.72 14.16 16.09
CA PRO A 210 26.49 13.60 16.65
C PRO A 210 26.79 12.71 17.85
N PRO A 211 25.94 12.73 18.90
CA PRO A 211 26.09 11.85 20.07
C PRO A 211 26.10 10.37 19.66
N LEU A 212 26.97 9.61 20.30
CA LEU A 212 27.09 8.16 20.07
C LEU A 212 26.48 7.37 21.22
N ILE A 213 25.66 6.40 20.93
CA ILE A 213 24.97 5.58 21.94
C ILE A 213 25.97 4.87 22.87
N SER A 214 27.08 4.40 22.33
CA SER A 214 28.12 3.71 23.13
C SER A 214 28.78 4.58 24.20
N VAL A 215 28.82 5.91 23.99
CA VAL A 215 29.50 6.90 24.83
C VAL A 215 28.48 7.68 25.64
N ASP A 216 27.50 8.29 24.97
CA ASP A 216 26.60 9.30 25.51
C ASP A 216 25.25 8.71 25.92
N GLY A 217 24.96 7.46 25.56
CA GLY A 217 23.67 6.79 25.80
C GLY A 217 23.40 6.39 27.27
N THR A 218 24.19 6.89 28.21
CA THR A 218 24.00 6.58 29.60
C THR A 218 22.87 7.42 30.21
N GLY A 219 21.90 6.76 30.83
CA GLY A 219 20.80 7.46 31.52
C GLY A 219 19.73 8.03 30.61
N VAL A 220 19.64 7.53 29.35
CA VAL A 220 18.54 7.84 28.44
C VAL A 220 17.69 6.62 28.14
N GLU A 221 16.45 6.85 27.76
CA GLU A 221 15.57 5.90 27.09
C GLU A 221 15.51 6.28 25.60
N VAL A 222 15.51 5.28 24.71
CA VAL A 222 15.42 5.48 23.28
C VAL A 222 14.29 4.61 22.73
N ARG A 223 13.27 5.23 22.19
CA ARG A 223 12.08 4.55 21.65
C ARG A 223 11.96 4.83 20.17
N VAL A 224 11.74 3.78 19.37
CA VAL A 224 11.50 3.94 17.93
C VAL A 224 10.12 4.54 17.71
N VAL A 225 10.08 5.55 16.85
CA VAL A 225 8.87 6.24 16.43
C VAL A 225 8.39 5.62 15.13
N THR A 226 7.16 5.13 15.12
CA THR A 226 6.49 4.67 13.91
C THR A 226 5.22 5.46 13.66
N VAL A 227 4.77 5.46 12.42
CA VAL A 227 3.55 6.15 12.00
C VAL A 227 2.57 5.11 11.49
N SER A 228 1.34 5.21 11.96
CA SER A 228 0.20 4.50 11.42
C SER A 228 -0.66 5.47 10.62
N VAL A 229 -1.04 5.07 9.42
CA VAL A 229 -1.89 5.86 8.52
C VAL A 229 -3.19 5.11 8.30
N SER A 230 -4.31 5.74 8.59
CA SER A 230 -5.62 5.17 8.34
C SER A 230 -6.45 6.08 7.43
N THR A 231 -7.19 5.46 6.52
CA THR A 231 -8.15 6.15 5.67
C THR A 231 -9.56 5.84 6.12
N GLY A 232 -10.43 6.84 6.11
CA GLY A 232 -11.85 6.66 6.28
C GLY A 232 -12.49 5.89 5.13
N PRO A 233 -13.78 5.58 5.24
CA PRO A 233 -14.50 4.89 4.17
C PRO A 233 -14.52 5.74 2.90
N MET A 234 -14.18 5.14 1.78
CA MET A 234 -14.30 5.73 0.46
C MET A 234 -15.62 5.33 -0.15
N GLY A 235 -16.65 6.14 0.13
CA GLY A 235 -18.02 5.82 -0.26
C GLY A 235 -18.49 4.50 0.37
N ARG A 236 -19.36 3.75 -0.34
CA ARG A 236 -19.88 2.47 0.14
C ARG A 236 -18.96 1.26 -0.14
N PHE A 237 -17.85 1.44 -0.82
CA PHE A 237 -17.13 0.36 -1.48
C PHE A 237 -15.79 -0.02 -0.87
N MET A 238 -15.10 0.93 -0.28
CA MET A 238 -13.89 0.62 0.46
C MET A 238 -14.07 1.03 1.91
N GLY A 239 -14.06 0.05 2.79
CA GLY A 239 -14.00 0.28 4.22
C GLY A 239 -12.72 1.00 4.63
N PRO A 240 -12.64 1.43 5.88
CA PRO A 240 -11.43 2.03 6.41
C PRO A 240 -10.26 1.06 6.24
N ARG A 241 -9.09 1.60 5.91
CA ARG A 241 -7.84 0.84 5.80
C ARG A 241 -6.81 1.46 6.71
N THR A 242 -5.96 0.62 7.27
CA THR A 242 -4.87 1.06 8.15
C THR A 242 -3.56 0.41 7.70
N TRP A 243 -2.51 1.20 7.72
CA TRP A 243 -1.13 0.79 7.49
C TRP A 243 -0.34 1.16 8.73
N ASP A 244 0.13 0.16 9.46
CA ASP A 244 0.76 0.33 10.76
C ASP A 244 2.28 0.15 10.69
N GLY A 245 2.97 0.72 11.67
CA GLY A 245 4.39 0.53 11.87
C GLY A 245 5.27 1.03 10.73
N LEU A 246 4.87 2.11 10.08
CA LEU A 246 5.62 2.74 9.00
C LEU A 246 6.70 3.65 9.58
N ALA A 247 7.89 3.62 8.97
CA ALA A 247 8.93 4.55 9.34
C ALA A 247 8.71 5.93 8.72
N PRO A 248 8.83 7.01 9.48
CA PRO A 248 8.69 8.37 8.93
C PRO A 248 9.85 8.76 8.01
N HIS A 249 11.07 8.26 8.25
CA HIS A 249 12.25 8.66 7.47
C HIS A 249 12.20 8.18 6.01
N PRO A 250 12.42 9.07 5.01
CA PRO A 250 12.29 8.72 3.58
C PRO A 250 13.21 7.60 3.10
N ARG A 251 14.41 7.49 3.68
CA ARG A 251 15.41 6.48 3.31
C ARG A 251 15.21 5.13 3.99
N HIS A 252 14.31 5.06 4.98
CA HIS A 252 14.06 3.79 5.67
C HIS A 252 13.36 2.78 4.74
N PRO A 253 13.71 1.47 4.77
CA PRO A 253 13.08 0.45 3.90
C PRO A 253 11.55 0.34 4.07
N ARG A 254 11.03 0.66 5.25
CA ARG A 254 9.58 0.68 5.55
C ARG A 254 9.02 2.10 5.59
N SER A 255 9.61 3.02 4.83
CA SER A 255 9.16 4.42 4.81
C SER A 255 7.71 4.55 4.36
N MET A 256 6.92 5.34 5.09
CA MET A 256 5.56 5.68 4.69
C MET A 256 5.54 6.36 3.30
N LEU A 257 6.56 7.15 2.96
CA LEU A 257 6.63 7.81 1.65
C LEU A 257 6.86 6.82 0.50
N GLN A 258 7.41 5.64 0.77
CA GLN A 258 7.52 4.57 -0.23
C GLN A 258 6.20 3.81 -0.39
N VAL A 259 5.49 3.56 0.71
CA VAL A 259 4.19 2.88 0.69
C VAL A 259 3.16 3.73 -0.06
N PHE A 260 3.16 5.03 0.18
CA PHE A 260 2.22 5.99 -0.42
C PHE A 260 2.82 6.76 -1.60
N ALA A 261 3.84 6.22 -2.25
CA ALA A 261 4.46 6.87 -3.41
C ALA A 261 3.49 7.07 -4.58
N PRO A 262 3.67 8.13 -5.40
CA PRO A 262 2.80 8.40 -6.55
C PRO A 262 2.85 7.32 -7.63
N ALA A 263 4.02 6.77 -7.89
CA ALA A 263 4.20 5.70 -8.85
C ALA A 263 5.30 4.74 -8.37
N VAL A 264 5.01 3.44 -8.35
CA VAL A 264 5.98 2.41 -8.01
C VAL A 264 5.94 1.34 -9.09
N ALA A 265 6.88 1.38 -9.99
CA ALA A 265 6.92 0.54 -11.20
C ALA A 265 6.91 -0.98 -10.91
N ALA A 266 7.34 -1.40 -9.71
CA ALA A 266 7.50 -2.81 -9.34
C ALA A 266 6.35 -3.42 -8.52
N ARG A 267 5.33 -2.64 -8.10
CA ARG A 267 4.31 -3.08 -7.12
C ARG A 267 2.88 -2.91 -7.61
N ARG A 268 2.63 -3.07 -8.88
CA ARG A 268 1.32 -2.79 -9.52
C ARG A 268 0.10 -3.36 -8.79
N SER A 269 0.18 -4.56 -8.25
CA SER A 269 -0.96 -5.17 -7.55
C SER A 269 -1.25 -4.54 -6.19
N THR A 270 -0.23 -4.09 -5.47
CA THR A 270 -0.38 -3.52 -4.12
C THR A 270 -0.80 -2.05 -4.18
N GLU A 271 -0.32 -1.30 -5.18
CA GLU A 271 -0.61 0.13 -5.35
C GLU A 271 -2.04 0.41 -5.74
N LEU A 272 -2.63 -0.44 -6.55
CA LEU A 272 -4.03 -0.29 -6.96
C LEU A 272 -4.99 -0.25 -5.77
N TYR A 273 -4.57 -0.83 -4.65
CA TYR A 273 -5.36 -0.88 -3.42
C TYR A 273 -4.97 0.20 -2.39
N VAL A 274 -3.96 1.02 -2.68
CA VAL A 274 -3.57 2.17 -1.84
C VAL A 274 -4.19 3.44 -2.42
N PRO A 275 -5.25 3.96 -1.82
CA PRO A 275 -6.03 5.07 -2.38
C PRO A 275 -5.37 6.44 -2.21
N LEU A 276 -4.34 6.52 -1.39
CA LEU A 276 -3.66 7.73 -0.95
C LEU A 276 -2.26 7.82 -1.55
N VAL A 277 -1.86 9.02 -1.89
CA VAL A 277 -0.48 9.41 -2.21
C VAL A 277 -0.02 10.42 -1.19
N ILE A 278 1.17 10.22 -0.62
CA ILE A 278 1.80 11.16 0.32
C ILE A 278 3.13 11.60 -0.27
N ARG A 279 3.34 12.91 -0.33
CA ARG A 279 4.61 13.53 -0.70
C ARG A 279 5.11 14.40 0.44
N ALA A 280 6.40 14.40 0.65
CA ALA A 280 7.08 15.37 1.49
C ALA A 280 7.94 16.27 0.59
N THR A 281 8.20 17.49 1.03
CA THR A 281 9.20 18.35 0.39
C THR A 281 10.54 17.61 0.35
N PRO A 282 11.34 17.73 -0.72
CA PRO A 282 12.68 17.16 -0.79
C PRO A 282 13.52 17.54 0.44
N GLU A 283 14.40 16.63 0.86
CA GLU A 283 15.36 16.81 1.95
C GLU A 283 14.83 16.67 3.38
N LYS A 284 13.54 16.44 3.59
CA LYS A 284 13.02 16.17 4.93
C LYS A 284 13.53 14.84 5.48
N THR A 285 13.90 14.89 6.76
CA THR A 285 14.27 13.71 7.54
C THR A 285 13.04 13.11 8.24
N GLY A 286 13.18 11.96 8.88
CA GLY A 286 12.12 11.40 9.72
C GLY A 286 11.76 12.32 10.90
N VAL A 287 12.74 13.04 11.43
CA VAL A 287 12.55 14.04 12.50
C VAL A 287 11.63 15.16 12.03
N ASP A 288 11.89 15.72 10.84
CA ASP A 288 11.07 16.80 10.28
C ASP A 288 9.62 16.34 10.08
N ILE A 289 9.43 15.15 9.53
CA ILE A 289 8.10 14.61 9.26
C ILE A 289 7.32 14.40 10.55
N VAL A 290 7.94 13.82 11.59
CA VAL A 290 7.29 13.63 12.89
C VAL A 290 6.98 14.97 13.53
N ALA A 291 7.91 15.92 13.51
CA ALA A 291 7.68 17.27 14.06
C ALA A 291 6.51 17.98 13.37
N GLU A 292 6.39 17.86 12.05
CA GLU A 292 5.27 18.42 11.31
C GLU A 292 3.93 17.75 11.62
N LEU A 293 3.91 16.44 11.70
CA LEU A 293 2.72 15.70 12.12
C LEU A 293 2.29 16.12 13.54
N LEU A 294 3.23 16.30 14.46
CA LEU A 294 2.95 16.78 15.79
C LEU A 294 2.42 18.22 15.81
N SER A 295 3.01 19.10 15.00
CA SER A 295 2.59 20.50 14.91
C SER A 295 1.20 20.69 14.30
N ALA A 296 0.82 19.78 13.41
CA ALA A 296 -0.50 19.77 12.75
C ALA A 296 -1.59 19.16 13.64
N SER A 297 -1.22 18.62 14.80
CA SER A 297 -2.19 18.08 15.76
C SER A 297 -3.12 19.19 16.28
N THR A 298 -4.44 18.96 16.23
CA THR A 298 -5.44 19.90 16.77
C THR A 298 -5.51 19.92 18.30
N ARG A 299 -4.77 19.06 18.98
CA ARG A 299 -4.64 19.14 20.45
C ARG A 299 -3.57 20.15 20.78
N GLU A 300 -3.94 21.14 21.60
CA GLU A 300 -2.99 22.05 22.24
C GLU A 300 -2.11 21.23 23.19
N PHE A 301 -0.95 20.88 22.69
CA PHE A 301 0.09 20.33 23.53
C PHE A 301 0.97 21.50 23.97
N GLY A 302 1.08 21.71 25.26
CA GLY A 302 1.98 22.72 25.80
C GLY A 302 3.43 22.43 25.36
N PRO A 303 4.24 23.45 25.13
CA PRO A 303 5.56 23.33 24.50
C PRO A 303 6.63 22.63 25.35
N THR A 304 6.31 22.04 26.49
CA THR A 304 7.28 21.69 27.52
C THR A 304 7.40 20.24 27.91
N SER A 305 6.72 19.29 27.27
CA SER A 305 6.88 17.92 27.69
C SER A 305 6.85 16.93 26.53
N LEU A 306 7.98 16.77 25.88
CA LEU A 306 8.33 15.55 25.18
C LEU A 306 8.45 14.34 26.12
N ASP A 307 8.12 14.52 27.42
CA ASP A 307 8.35 13.55 28.48
C ASP A 307 7.18 12.59 28.73
N SER A 308 6.04 12.75 28.06
CA SER A 308 4.91 11.85 28.28
C SER A 308 4.55 11.04 27.03
N VAL A 309 4.62 9.73 27.17
CA VAL A 309 4.21 8.75 26.15
C VAL A 309 2.78 8.97 25.65
N ALA A 310 1.88 9.44 26.51
CA ALA A 310 0.50 9.81 26.18
C ALA A 310 0.38 10.92 25.10
N TYR A 311 1.45 11.62 24.85
CA TYR A 311 1.55 12.71 23.90
C TYR A 311 1.50 12.26 22.46
N PHE A 312 1.95 11.05 22.20
CA PHE A 312 2.11 10.50 20.87
C PHE A 312 0.96 9.57 20.46
N ASP A 313 0.00 9.31 21.36
CA ASP A 313 -1.06 8.34 21.14
C ASP A 313 -2.09 8.76 20.09
N SER A 314 -2.15 10.02 19.72
CA SER A 314 -3.00 10.47 18.61
C SER A 314 -2.59 11.81 18.08
N LEU A 315 -2.16 11.86 16.87
CA LEU A 315 -2.05 13.08 16.08
C LEU A 315 -3.42 13.54 15.64
N GLY A 316 -3.78 14.73 16.01
CA GLY A 316 -4.87 15.54 15.51
C GLY A 316 -6.10 14.85 14.93
N GLY A 317 -7.09 15.61 14.63
CA GLY A 317 -8.28 15.11 13.97
C GLY A 317 -7.99 14.55 12.58
N PRO A 318 -8.95 13.87 11.97
CA PRO A 318 -8.83 13.43 10.61
C PRO A 318 -8.63 14.62 9.67
N VAL A 319 -7.73 14.46 8.70
CA VAL A 319 -7.61 15.39 7.56
C VAL A 319 -8.63 14.96 6.54
N GLU A 320 -9.54 15.86 6.21
CA GLU A 320 -10.53 15.62 5.17
C GLU A 320 -9.93 16.04 3.82
N ILE A 321 -9.92 15.10 2.87
CA ILE A 321 -9.52 15.38 1.50
C ILE A 321 -10.80 15.53 0.69
N THR A 322 -11.04 16.72 0.15
CA THR A 322 -12.21 17.03 -0.66
C THR A 322 -11.82 17.28 -2.11
N CYS A 323 -12.68 16.91 -3.03
CA CYS A 323 -12.55 17.19 -4.47
C CYS A 323 -13.02 18.61 -4.80
#